data_e7d4108a94ba4cf75f9aed8f114aff40
#
_entry.id   e7d4108a94ba4cf75f9aed8f114aff40
#
_cell.length_a   1.000
_cell.length_b   1.000
_cell.length_c   1.000
_cell.angle_alpha   90.00
_cell.angle_beta   90.00
_cell.angle_gamma   90.00
#
_symmetry.space_group_name_H-M   'P 1'
#
loop_
_entity.id
_entity.type
_entity.pdbx_description
1 polymer ?
#
loop_
_entity_poly.entity_id
_entity_poly.type
_entity_poly.pdbx_seq_one_letter_code
_entity_poly.pdbx_strand_id
1 'polypeptide(L)'
;MRQSKIALVTGGSRGLGKNMALAIAKKGLDVVLTYNSQKSEADEVVKEIEALGQKAVALQLNVADSTGFEGFFKAVGAALSETFSTDKFDYLVNNAGIGIHKAFAETTTDEFDTLVNIQFKGPFFLSQLALPLLADGGGIINISTGLARFSTPGYAAYASMKGAMETLTKYQAKELGAKGIRVNIVAPGAIETDFGGGMVRDNEQVNNFLASQTALGRVGLPDDIGGVVAFLCTDDARWITAQRIEASGGMFL
;
A
#
# COMPACT_ATOMS: atom_id res chain seq x y z
N MET A 1 2.20 -2.06 29.29
CA MET A 1 1.46 -2.59 28.13
C MET A 1 1.50 -1.52 27.05
N ARG A 2 1.83 -1.85 25.82
CA ARG A 2 1.84 -0.93 24.66
C ARG A 2 0.42 -0.40 24.45
N GLN A 3 0.26 0.91 24.38
CA GLN A 3 -1.06 1.56 24.38
C GLN A 3 -1.79 1.45 23.04
N SER A 4 -1.07 1.32 21.92
CA SER A 4 -1.64 1.27 20.57
C SER A 4 -0.79 0.39 19.65
N LYS A 5 -1.41 -0.24 18.65
CA LYS A 5 -0.72 -0.88 17.52
C LYS A 5 -0.25 0.19 16.53
N ILE A 6 0.81 -0.08 15.78
CA ILE A 6 1.42 0.87 14.84
C ILE A 6 1.43 0.26 13.44
N ALA A 7 1.02 1.04 12.44
CA ALA A 7 1.14 0.69 11.03
C ALA A 7 2.18 1.57 10.33
N LEU A 8 3.08 0.95 9.56
CA LEU A 8 3.97 1.62 8.62
C LEU A 8 3.34 1.59 7.22
N VAL A 9 2.97 2.76 6.69
CA VAL A 9 2.29 2.91 5.38
C VAL A 9 3.22 3.59 4.39
N THR A 10 3.65 2.88 3.34
CA THR A 10 4.49 3.47 2.31
C THR A 10 3.67 4.31 1.32
N GLY A 11 4.20 5.50 0.95
CA GLY A 11 3.50 6.42 0.05
C GLY A 11 2.22 6.99 0.67
N GLY A 12 2.26 7.34 1.96
CA GLY A 12 1.12 7.79 2.75
C GLY A 12 0.76 9.28 2.64
N SER A 13 1.49 10.07 1.83
CA SER A 13 1.27 11.53 1.77
C SER A 13 0.03 11.94 0.95
N ARG A 14 -0.45 11.11 0.02
CA ARG A 14 -1.61 11.41 -0.84
C ARG A 14 -2.31 10.15 -1.34
N GLY A 15 -3.42 10.36 -2.07
CA GLY A 15 -4.16 9.29 -2.77
C GLY A 15 -4.59 8.15 -1.85
N LEU A 16 -4.44 6.92 -2.31
CA LEU A 16 -4.82 5.73 -1.54
C LEU A 16 -4.02 5.59 -0.25
N GLY A 17 -2.70 5.91 -0.26
CA GLY A 17 -1.87 5.79 0.92
C GLY A 17 -2.29 6.74 2.05
N LYS A 18 -2.63 8.00 1.74
CA LYS A 18 -3.22 8.94 2.70
C LYS A 18 -4.52 8.38 3.28
N ASN A 19 -5.40 7.92 2.41
CA ASN A 19 -6.68 7.37 2.86
C ASN A 19 -6.52 6.13 3.74
N MET A 20 -5.61 5.21 3.38
CA MET A 20 -5.26 4.05 4.20
C MET A 20 -4.74 4.47 5.57
N ALA A 21 -3.81 5.44 5.63
CA ALA A 21 -3.25 5.96 6.88
C ALA A 21 -4.33 6.53 7.79
N LEU A 22 -5.23 7.35 7.24
CA LEU A 22 -6.36 7.93 7.99
C LEU A 22 -7.38 6.87 8.43
N ALA A 23 -7.69 5.89 7.58
CA ALA A 23 -8.60 4.80 7.92
C ALA A 23 -8.03 3.91 9.05
N ILE A 24 -6.73 3.64 9.02
CA ILE A 24 -6.00 2.93 10.09
C ILE A 24 -6.04 3.72 11.39
N ALA A 25 -5.78 5.03 11.35
CA ALA A 25 -5.86 5.90 12.53
C ALA A 25 -7.28 5.93 13.12
N LYS A 26 -8.33 5.98 12.30
CA LYS A 26 -9.73 5.88 12.75
C LYS A 26 -10.06 4.56 13.46
N LYS A 27 -9.27 3.51 13.25
CA LYS A 27 -9.37 2.24 13.99
C LYS A 27 -8.57 2.23 15.30
N GLY A 28 -7.95 3.35 15.67
CA GLY A 28 -7.20 3.50 16.92
C GLY A 28 -5.75 3.04 16.85
N LEU A 29 -5.16 2.93 15.65
CA LEU A 29 -3.76 2.61 15.47
C LEU A 29 -2.93 3.87 15.24
N ASP A 30 -1.72 3.88 15.75
CA ASP A 30 -0.71 4.89 15.43
C ASP A 30 -0.09 4.61 14.05
N VAL A 31 0.47 5.64 13.40
CA VAL A 31 0.92 5.53 12.02
C VAL A 31 2.32 6.10 11.81
N VAL A 32 3.20 5.31 11.20
CA VAL A 32 4.38 5.82 10.49
C VAL A 32 4.02 5.85 9.01
N LEU A 33 4.02 7.03 8.39
CA LEU A 33 3.77 7.14 6.96
C LEU A 33 5.02 7.57 6.21
N THR A 34 5.14 7.21 4.93
CA THR A 34 6.27 7.66 4.15
C THR A 34 5.87 8.53 2.97
N TYR A 35 6.80 9.41 2.56
CA TYR A 35 6.72 10.23 1.37
C TYR A 35 8.04 10.13 0.57
N ASN A 36 7.99 10.37 -0.73
CA ASN A 36 9.21 10.44 -1.55
C ASN A 36 9.75 11.89 -1.59
N SER A 37 8.96 12.83 -2.10
CA SER A 37 9.37 14.23 -2.31
C SER A 37 8.45 15.26 -1.64
N GLN A 38 7.20 14.91 -1.39
CA GLN A 38 6.15 15.84 -0.91
C GLN A 38 6.06 15.83 0.62
N LYS A 39 7.06 16.42 1.28
CA LYS A 39 7.09 16.47 2.75
C LYS A 39 5.90 17.24 3.34
N SER A 40 5.53 18.38 2.76
CA SER A 40 4.41 19.20 3.26
C SER A 40 3.07 18.45 3.26
N GLU A 41 2.79 17.68 2.19
CA GLU A 41 1.57 16.85 2.14
C GLU A 41 1.60 15.76 3.24
N ALA A 42 2.77 15.16 3.48
CA ALA A 42 2.92 14.16 4.53
C ALA A 42 2.74 14.76 5.94
N ASP A 43 3.28 15.95 6.18
CA ASP A 43 3.12 16.68 7.45
C ASP A 43 1.64 17.07 7.70
N GLU A 44 0.86 17.35 6.65
CA GLU A 44 -0.58 17.59 6.78
C GLU A 44 -1.32 16.30 7.19
N VAL A 45 -0.97 15.16 6.58
CA VAL A 45 -1.55 13.86 6.97
C VAL A 45 -1.23 13.51 8.42
N VAL A 46 -0.02 13.82 8.90
CA VAL A 46 0.34 13.65 10.32
C VAL A 46 -0.61 14.45 11.21
N LYS A 47 -0.85 15.71 10.91
CA LYS A 47 -1.79 16.56 11.68
C LYS A 47 -3.22 16.03 11.66
N GLU A 48 -3.67 15.51 10.50
CA GLU A 48 -5.01 14.90 10.39
C GLU A 48 -5.12 13.66 11.28
N ILE A 49 -4.07 12.82 11.35
CA ILE A 49 -4.02 11.64 12.22
C ILE A 49 -3.98 12.05 13.70
N GLU A 50 -3.19 13.06 14.05
CA GLU A 50 -3.12 13.61 15.42
C GLU A 50 -4.48 14.17 15.86
N ALA A 51 -5.20 14.82 14.95
CA ALA A 51 -6.57 15.30 15.21
C ALA A 51 -7.57 14.15 15.49
N LEU A 52 -7.29 12.93 15.02
CA LEU A 52 -8.05 11.72 15.36
C LEU A 52 -7.65 11.10 16.71
N GLY A 53 -6.67 11.69 17.42
CA GLY A 53 -6.19 11.23 18.72
C GLY A 53 -5.09 10.16 18.66
N GLN A 54 -4.54 9.88 17.48
CA GLN A 54 -3.45 8.92 17.29
C GLN A 54 -2.12 9.65 17.08
N LYS A 55 -1.00 8.97 17.35
CA LYS A 55 0.33 9.48 17.05
C LYS A 55 0.70 9.17 15.60
N ALA A 56 1.41 10.10 14.95
CA ALA A 56 1.93 9.86 13.60
C ALA A 56 3.32 10.48 13.39
N VAL A 57 4.10 9.86 12.49
CA VAL A 57 5.40 10.39 12.03
C VAL A 57 5.50 10.20 10.51
N ALA A 58 5.99 11.20 9.82
CA ALA A 58 6.31 11.13 8.39
C ALA A 58 7.81 10.96 8.18
N LEU A 59 8.21 9.92 7.42
CA LEU A 59 9.61 9.63 7.08
C LEU A 59 9.79 9.63 5.57
N GLN A 60 10.95 10.11 5.10
CA GLN A 60 11.27 10.06 3.68
C GLN A 60 11.69 8.65 3.26
N LEU A 61 11.15 8.17 2.14
CA LEU A 61 11.49 6.88 1.53
C LEU A 61 11.32 6.94 0.01
N ASN A 62 12.40 6.64 -0.72
CA ASN A 62 12.33 6.31 -2.13
C ASN A 62 12.30 4.77 -2.27
N VAL A 63 11.13 4.21 -2.58
CA VAL A 63 10.98 2.75 -2.71
C VAL A 63 11.68 2.16 -3.95
N ALA A 64 12.11 2.99 -4.90
CA ALA A 64 12.89 2.55 -6.06
C ALA A 64 14.37 2.29 -5.73
N ASP A 65 14.87 2.87 -4.64
CA ASP A 65 16.28 2.79 -4.24
C ASP A 65 16.47 1.91 -3.01
N SER A 66 16.71 0.63 -3.24
CA SER A 66 16.91 -0.33 -2.15
C SER A 66 18.21 -0.11 -1.36
N THR A 67 19.17 0.68 -1.86
CA THR A 67 20.42 0.98 -1.13
C THR A 67 20.18 1.88 0.09
N GLY A 68 19.12 2.68 0.07
CA GLY A 68 18.71 3.54 1.18
C GLY A 68 17.92 2.84 2.30
N PHE A 69 17.49 1.61 2.12
CA PHE A 69 16.53 0.96 3.05
C PHE A 69 17.10 0.70 4.45
N GLU A 70 18.39 0.37 4.58
CA GLU A 70 19.00 0.21 5.91
C GLU A 70 18.97 1.53 6.70
N GLY A 71 19.29 2.65 6.04
CA GLY A 71 19.20 3.99 6.63
C GLY A 71 17.76 4.34 7.03
N PHE A 72 16.81 4.01 6.17
CA PHE A 72 15.39 4.19 6.43
C PHE A 72 14.93 3.41 7.67
N PHE A 73 15.27 2.13 7.81
CA PHE A 73 14.86 1.34 8.98
C PHE A 73 15.56 1.77 10.27
N LYS A 74 16.76 2.37 10.21
CA LYS A 74 17.35 3.06 11.37
C LYS A 74 16.49 4.25 11.80
N ALA A 75 16.01 5.05 10.84
CA ALA A 75 15.09 6.16 11.14
C ALA A 75 13.73 5.68 11.67
N VAL A 76 13.19 4.57 11.13
CA VAL A 76 11.98 3.93 11.69
C VAL A 76 12.21 3.51 13.15
N GLY A 77 13.33 2.85 13.46
CA GLY A 77 13.68 2.44 14.84
C GLY A 77 13.77 3.62 15.80
N ALA A 78 14.39 4.74 15.37
CA ALA A 78 14.43 5.97 16.15
C ALA A 78 13.02 6.54 16.41
N ALA A 79 12.19 6.65 15.37
CA ALA A 79 10.81 7.12 15.49
C ALA A 79 9.97 6.23 16.40
N LEU A 80 10.12 4.89 16.32
CA LEU A 80 9.45 3.95 17.22
C LEU A 80 9.81 4.20 18.69
N SER A 81 11.08 4.40 18.99
CA SER A 81 11.55 4.67 20.35
C SER A 81 11.10 6.05 20.84
N GLU A 82 11.33 7.11 20.07
CA GLU A 82 11.14 8.50 20.48
C GLU A 82 9.66 8.91 20.56
N THR A 83 8.86 8.51 19.55
CA THR A 83 7.46 8.92 19.45
C THR A 83 6.50 7.93 20.09
N PHE A 84 6.74 6.63 19.87
CA PHE A 84 5.80 5.57 20.24
C PHE A 84 6.23 4.77 21.48
N SER A 85 7.43 5.01 22.01
CA SER A 85 7.98 4.32 23.20
C SER A 85 7.99 2.79 23.06
N THR A 86 8.40 2.30 21.88
CA THR A 86 8.48 0.87 21.54
C THR A 86 9.63 0.64 20.56
N ASP A 87 10.00 -0.62 20.34
CA ASP A 87 11.00 -1.05 19.35
C ASP A 87 10.37 -1.79 18.15
N LYS A 88 9.04 -1.94 18.13
CA LYS A 88 8.31 -2.67 17.09
C LYS A 88 7.12 -1.89 16.56
N PHE A 89 6.79 -2.13 15.28
CA PHE A 89 5.49 -1.81 14.69
C PHE A 89 4.73 -3.11 14.34
N ASP A 90 3.42 -3.04 14.12
CA ASP A 90 2.58 -4.24 13.95
C ASP A 90 2.24 -4.54 12.50
N TYR A 91 2.07 -3.52 11.67
CA TYR A 91 1.62 -3.71 10.30
C TYR A 91 2.47 -2.92 9.30
N LEU A 92 2.86 -3.59 8.21
CA LEU A 92 3.47 -2.97 7.04
C LEU A 92 2.47 -2.92 5.90
N VAL A 93 2.20 -1.73 5.35
CA VAL A 93 1.39 -1.53 4.16
C VAL A 93 2.29 -1.10 2.99
N ASN A 94 2.54 -2.01 2.07
CA ASN A 94 3.28 -1.76 0.83
C ASN A 94 2.35 -1.14 -0.22
N ASN A 95 2.12 0.16 -0.11
CA ASN A 95 1.23 0.91 -0.99
C ASN A 95 1.97 1.77 -2.03
N ALA A 96 3.17 2.30 -1.70
CA ALA A 96 3.91 3.17 -2.61
C ALA A 96 4.05 2.55 -4.01
N GLY A 97 3.70 3.30 -5.03
CA GLY A 97 3.73 2.81 -6.39
C GLY A 97 3.40 3.87 -7.44
N ILE A 98 3.69 3.56 -8.69
CA ILE A 98 3.35 4.35 -9.87
C ILE A 98 2.70 3.46 -10.93
N GLY A 99 1.96 4.04 -11.86
CA GLY A 99 1.50 3.39 -13.07
C GLY A 99 2.19 3.95 -14.29
N ILE A 100 2.61 3.09 -15.20
CA ILE A 100 3.06 3.47 -16.54
C ILE A 100 2.09 2.83 -17.51
N HIS A 101 1.44 3.66 -18.35
CA HIS A 101 0.60 3.20 -19.46
C HIS A 101 1.40 3.26 -20.75
N LYS A 102 1.75 2.09 -21.30
CA LYS A 102 2.56 1.98 -22.52
C LYS A 102 2.21 0.69 -23.26
N ALA A 103 2.04 0.75 -24.56
CA ALA A 103 1.81 -0.44 -25.36
C ALA A 103 2.94 -1.46 -25.19
N PHE A 104 2.61 -2.75 -25.20
CA PHE A 104 3.60 -3.82 -25.00
C PHE A 104 4.81 -3.71 -25.92
N ALA A 105 4.57 -3.44 -27.21
CA ALA A 105 5.64 -3.31 -28.23
C ALA A 105 6.49 -2.04 -28.09
N GLU A 106 6.07 -1.09 -27.27
CA GLU A 106 6.71 0.22 -27.11
C GLU A 106 7.32 0.43 -25.73
N THR A 107 7.07 -0.49 -24.80
CA THR A 107 7.63 -0.42 -23.44
C THR A 107 9.15 -0.51 -23.50
N THR A 108 9.82 0.53 -23.02
CA THR A 108 11.28 0.57 -22.96
C THR A 108 11.84 -0.21 -21.78
N THR A 109 13.12 -0.59 -21.86
CA THR A 109 13.82 -1.23 -20.73
C THR A 109 13.81 -0.36 -19.48
N ASP A 110 14.02 0.96 -19.62
CA ASP A 110 14.04 1.89 -18.50
C ASP A 110 12.68 2.01 -17.81
N GLU A 111 11.57 2.05 -18.59
CA GLU A 111 10.22 2.03 -18.04
C GLU A 111 9.93 0.70 -17.31
N PHE A 112 10.36 -0.41 -17.89
CA PHE A 112 10.23 -1.74 -17.27
C PHE A 112 11.01 -1.83 -15.97
N ASP A 113 12.30 -1.44 -15.97
CA ASP A 113 13.17 -1.47 -14.79
C ASP A 113 12.66 -0.54 -13.67
N THR A 114 12.09 0.62 -14.05
CA THR A 114 11.41 1.53 -13.11
C THR A 114 10.25 0.82 -12.42
N LEU A 115 9.40 0.13 -13.19
CA LEU A 115 8.28 -0.63 -12.62
C LEU A 115 8.76 -1.80 -11.76
N VAL A 116 9.78 -2.54 -12.18
CA VAL A 116 10.40 -3.61 -11.38
C VAL A 116 10.89 -3.06 -10.05
N ASN A 117 11.64 -1.97 -10.06
CA ASN A 117 12.23 -1.39 -8.86
C ASN A 117 11.16 -0.92 -7.87
N ILE A 118 10.13 -0.21 -8.35
CA ILE A 118 9.11 0.39 -7.49
C ILE A 118 8.04 -0.62 -7.07
N GLN A 119 7.56 -1.46 -8.01
CA GLN A 119 6.36 -2.27 -7.79
C GLN A 119 6.65 -3.67 -7.24
N PHE A 120 7.91 -4.15 -7.36
CA PHE A 120 8.26 -5.51 -6.95
C PHE A 120 9.52 -5.56 -6.08
N LYS A 121 10.68 -5.12 -6.61
CA LYS A 121 11.95 -5.17 -5.88
C LYS A 121 11.91 -4.36 -4.59
N GLY A 122 11.37 -3.14 -4.67
CA GLY A 122 11.22 -2.27 -3.49
C GLY A 122 10.42 -2.94 -2.38
N PRO A 123 9.14 -3.31 -2.59
CA PRO A 123 8.34 -4.00 -1.59
C PRO A 123 8.93 -5.32 -1.08
N PHE A 124 9.64 -6.08 -1.94
CA PHE A 124 10.30 -7.31 -1.55
C PHE A 124 11.36 -7.07 -0.47
N PHE A 125 12.34 -6.22 -0.77
CA PHE A 125 13.45 -5.96 0.15
C PHE A 125 13.06 -5.08 1.33
N LEU A 126 12.09 -4.16 1.14
CA LEU A 126 11.54 -3.39 2.24
C LEU A 126 10.87 -4.32 3.26
N SER A 127 10.06 -5.26 2.80
CA SER A 127 9.44 -6.25 3.69
C SER A 127 10.46 -7.11 4.42
N GLN A 128 11.53 -7.54 3.72
CA GLN A 128 12.60 -8.33 4.32
C GLN A 128 13.32 -7.57 5.45
N LEU A 129 13.71 -6.33 5.19
CA LEU A 129 14.40 -5.48 6.16
C LEU A 129 13.47 -4.97 7.28
N ALA A 130 12.17 -5.00 7.09
CA ALA A 130 11.18 -4.69 8.10
C ALA A 130 11.07 -5.77 9.20
N LEU A 131 11.38 -7.04 8.90
CA LEU A 131 11.15 -8.18 9.80
C LEU A 131 11.75 -8.04 11.20
N PRO A 132 12.96 -7.47 11.39
CA PRO A 132 13.51 -7.24 12.72
C PRO A 132 12.70 -6.27 13.57
N LEU A 133 11.94 -5.35 12.95
CA LEU A 133 11.11 -4.34 13.64
C LEU A 133 9.60 -4.69 13.61
N LEU A 134 9.19 -5.68 12.83
CA LEU A 134 7.81 -6.14 12.77
C LEU A 134 7.50 -7.04 13.95
N ALA A 135 6.40 -6.75 14.66
CA ALA A 135 5.98 -7.54 15.82
C ALA A 135 5.43 -8.91 15.39
N ASP A 136 5.72 -9.94 16.17
CA ASP A 136 5.05 -11.24 16.04
C ASP A 136 3.54 -11.06 16.26
N GLY A 137 2.74 -11.77 15.49
CA GLY A 137 1.28 -11.59 15.45
C GLY A 137 0.80 -10.39 14.63
N GLY A 138 1.70 -9.64 14.03
CA GLY A 138 1.41 -8.51 13.15
C GLY A 138 0.97 -8.91 11.74
N GLY A 139 1.19 -8.03 10.76
CA GLY A 139 0.83 -8.33 9.38
C GLY A 139 1.49 -7.47 8.31
N ILE A 140 1.50 -7.99 7.09
CA ILE A 140 1.91 -7.26 5.88
C ILE A 140 0.71 -7.18 4.95
N ILE A 141 0.40 -6.00 4.46
CA ILE A 141 -0.64 -5.74 3.47
C ILE A 141 0.04 -5.20 2.20
N ASN A 142 0.02 -6.00 1.16
CA ASN A 142 0.51 -5.59 -0.16
C ASN A 142 -0.64 -5.00 -0.97
N ILE A 143 -0.34 -4.10 -1.91
CA ILE A 143 -1.34 -3.53 -2.82
C ILE A 143 -1.09 -4.01 -4.24
N SER A 144 -2.08 -4.72 -4.81
CA SER A 144 -2.15 -5.19 -6.19
C SER A 144 -3.03 -4.25 -7.04
N THR A 145 -3.74 -4.82 -7.98
CA THR A 145 -4.68 -4.17 -8.90
C THR A 145 -5.64 -5.20 -9.50
N GLY A 146 -6.81 -4.76 -9.93
CA GLY A 146 -7.69 -5.57 -10.78
C GLY A 146 -7.03 -6.03 -12.08
N LEU A 147 -6.09 -5.24 -12.62
CA LEU A 147 -5.35 -5.55 -13.87
C LEU A 147 -4.49 -6.82 -13.79
N ALA A 148 -4.25 -7.40 -12.61
CA ALA A 148 -3.62 -8.71 -12.47
C ALA A 148 -4.60 -9.87 -12.74
N ARG A 149 -5.92 -9.61 -12.77
CA ARG A 149 -6.99 -10.60 -13.06
C ARG A 149 -7.56 -10.43 -14.47
N PHE A 150 -7.78 -9.21 -14.90
CA PHE A 150 -8.25 -8.90 -16.26
C PHE A 150 -7.23 -8.02 -16.99
N SER A 151 -7.27 -8.05 -18.32
CA SER A 151 -6.26 -7.38 -19.15
C SER A 151 -6.83 -6.12 -19.79
N THR A 152 -6.12 -5.00 -19.62
CA THR A 152 -6.34 -3.77 -20.36
C THR A 152 -5.06 -3.44 -21.14
N PRO A 153 -5.13 -3.19 -22.47
CA PRO A 153 -3.97 -2.82 -23.25
C PRO A 153 -3.23 -1.62 -22.64
N GLY A 154 -1.90 -1.64 -22.72
CA GLY A 154 -1.04 -0.59 -22.18
C GLY A 154 -0.55 -0.83 -20.74
N TYR A 155 -0.98 -1.86 -20.05
CA TYR A 155 -0.59 -2.13 -18.66
C TYR A 155 0.20 -3.42 -18.46
N ALA A 156 0.71 -4.06 -19.52
CA ALA A 156 1.36 -5.37 -19.43
C ALA A 156 2.51 -5.41 -18.41
N ALA A 157 3.44 -4.46 -18.46
CA ALA A 157 4.58 -4.42 -17.53
C ALA A 157 4.10 -4.18 -16.08
N TYR A 158 3.22 -3.20 -15.86
CA TYR A 158 2.67 -2.90 -14.54
C TYR A 158 1.91 -4.10 -13.95
N ALA A 159 1.00 -4.68 -14.71
CA ALA A 159 0.19 -5.82 -14.27
C ALA A 159 1.05 -7.05 -13.95
N SER A 160 2.13 -7.29 -14.72
CA SER A 160 3.08 -8.37 -14.46
C SER A 160 3.75 -8.22 -13.09
N MET A 161 4.17 -6.99 -12.72
CA MET A 161 4.75 -6.75 -11.40
C MET A 161 3.73 -6.95 -10.28
N LYS A 162 2.49 -6.56 -10.49
CA LYS A 162 1.41 -6.78 -9.51
C LYS A 162 1.03 -8.25 -9.38
N GLY A 163 1.07 -9.02 -10.46
CA GLY A 163 0.94 -10.48 -10.42
C GLY A 163 2.08 -11.16 -9.64
N ALA A 164 3.32 -10.67 -9.82
CA ALA A 164 4.46 -11.12 -9.03
C ALA A 164 4.25 -10.85 -7.51
N MET A 165 3.70 -9.68 -7.14
CA MET A 165 3.34 -9.36 -5.76
C MET A 165 2.26 -10.28 -5.18
N GLU A 166 1.29 -10.72 -5.99
CA GLU A 166 0.28 -11.70 -5.55
C GLU A 166 0.90 -13.06 -5.22
N THR A 167 1.88 -13.48 -6.00
CA THR A 167 2.67 -14.69 -5.72
C THR A 167 3.53 -14.51 -4.47
N LEU A 168 4.29 -13.42 -4.37
CA LEU A 168 5.12 -13.10 -3.21
C LEU A 168 4.32 -13.11 -1.90
N THR A 169 3.10 -12.56 -1.92
CA THR A 169 2.20 -12.53 -0.75
C THR A 169 1.96 -13.93 -0.17
N LYS A 170 1.78 -14.94 -1.02
CA LYS A 170 1.56 -16.34 -0.58
C LYS A 170 2.82 -16.92 0.07
N TYR A 171 4.01 -16.65 -0.49
CA TYR A 171 5.28 -17.09 0.07
C TYR A 171 5.57 -16.41 1.41
N GLN A 172 5.40 -15.09 1.48
CA GLN A 172 5.52 -14.33 2.74
C GLN A 172 4.57 -14.88 3.82
N ALA A 173 3.31 -15.15 3.47
CA ALA A 173 2.34 -15.70 4.42
C ALA A 173 2.76 -17.09 4.94
N LYS A 174 3.29 -17.95 4.06
CA LYS A 174 3.76 -19.28 4.42
C LYS A 174 5.00 -19.25 5.31
N GLU A 175 5.98 -18.43 4.97
CA GLU A 175 7.26 -18.35 5.65
C GLU A 175 7.18 -17.62 6.99
N LEU A 176 6.30 -16.62 7.11
CA LEU A 176 6.16 -15.80 8.30
C LEU A 176 5.06 -16.30 9.25
N GLY A 177 4.28 -17.29 8.84
CA GLY A 177 3.16 -17.83 9.62
C GLY A 177 3.54 -18.39 10.99
N ALA A 178 4.75 -18.95 11.15
CA ALA A 178 5.24 -19.44 12.44
C ALA A 178 5.41 -18.33 13.49
N LYS A 179 5.55 -17.06 13.05
CA LYS A 179 5.57 -15.88 13.92
C LYS A 179 4.17 -15.26 14.11
N GLY A 180 3.12 -15.90 13.60
CA GLY A 180 1.77 -15.35 13.61
C GLY A 180 1.58 -14.15 12.67
N ILE A 181 2.56 -13.82 11.83
CA ILE A 181 2.48 -12.70 10.88
C ILE A 181 1.58 -13.10 9.72
N ARG A 182 0.51 -12.33 9.53
CA ARG A 182 -0.43 -12.50 8.40
C ARG A 182 0.03 -11.68 7.21
N VAL A 183 -0.09 -12.23 6.02
CA VAL A 183 0.22 -11.47 4.79
C VAL A 183 -0.93 -11.59 3.81
N ASN A 184 -1.48 -10.45 3.41
CA ASN A 184 -2.57 -10.38 2.44
C ASN A 184 -2.28 -9.32 1.38
N ILE A 185 -3.01 -9.39 0.28
CA ILE A 185 -2.91 -8.40 -0.78
C ILE A 185 -4.30 -7.89 -1.15
N VAL A 186 -4.42 -6.56 -1.23
CA VAL A 186 -5.65 -5.89 -1.66
C VAL A 186 -5.47 -5.48 -3.12
N ALA A 187 -6.46 -5.78 -3.95
CA ALA A 187 -6.49 -5.45 -5.37
C ALA A 187 -7.61 -4.43 -5.65
N PRO A 188 -7.29 -3.12 -5.68
CA PRO A 188 -8.25 -2.09 -6.05
C PRO A 188 -8.69 -2.21 -7.51
N GLY A 189 -9.93 -1.81 -7.78
CA GLY A 189 -10.40 -1.48 -9.12
C GLY A 189 -9.91 -0.12 -9.59
N ALA A 190 -10.66 0.52 -10.49
CA ALA A 190 -10.42 1.90 -10.90
C ALA A 190 -10.86 2.86 -9.79
N ILE A 191 -9.95 3.68 -9.29
CA ILE A 191 -10.18 4.60 -8.16
C ILE A 191 -9.83 6.02 -8.56
N GLU A 192 -10.67 6.99 -8.18
CA GLU A 192 -10.44 8.43 -8.40
C GLU A 192 -9.30 8.94 -7.52
N THR A 193 -8.10 8.99 -8.08
CA THR A 193 -6.88 9.50 -7.44
C THR A 193 -6.00 10.18 -8.46
N ASP A 194 -4.84 10.71 -8.03
CA ASP A 194 -3.79 11.22 -8.95
C ASP A 194 -3.02 10.10 -9.67
N PHE A 195 -3.30 8.84 -9.37
CA PHE A 195 -2.63 7.71 -10.02
C PHE A 195 -2.85 7.72 -11.53
N GLY A 196 -1.78 7.48 -12.30
CA GLY A 196 -1.86 7.53 -13.77
C GLY A 196 -2.21 8.92 -14.30
N GLY A 197 -1.85 10.00 -13.58
CA GLY A 197 -2.11 11.38 -13.99
C GLY A 197 -3.56 11.82 -13.78
N GLY A 198 -4.30 11.17 -12.87
CA GLY A 198 -5.70 11.54 -12.57
C GLY A 198 -6.72 11.09 -13.62
N MET A 199 -6.33 10.23 -14.56
CA MET A 199 -7.16 9.86 -15.73
C MET A 199 -8.57 9.36 -15.33
N VAL A 200 -8.68 8.59 -14.26
CA VAL A 200 -9.98 8.06 -13.79
C VAL A 200 -10.85 9.17 -13.19
N ARG A 201 -10.25 10.14 -12.50
CA ARG A 201 -10.95 11.24 -11.83
C ARG A 201 -11.32 12.35 -12.81
N ASP A 202 -10.38 12.74 -13.69
CA ASP A 202 -10.44 14.00 -14.45
C ASP A 202 -10.97 13.82 -15.88
N ASN A 203 -11.06 12.57 -16.39
CA ASN A 203 -11.60 12.28 -17.71
C ASN A 203 -12.98 11.60 -17.61
N GLU A 204 -14.05 12.36 -17.89
CA GLU A 204 -15.43 11.90 -17.76
C GLU A 204 -15.74 10.69 -18.66
N GLN A 205 -15.16 10.61 -19.88
CA GLN A 205 -15.41 9.48 -20.79
C GLN A 205 -14.78 8.19 -20.24
N VAL A 206 -13.56 8.29 -19.69
CA VAL A 206 -12.89 7.15 -19.03
C VAL A 206 -13.64 6.75 -17.77
N ASN A 207 -14.03 7.71 -16.94
CA ASN A 207 -14.80 7.46 -15.71
C ASN A 207 -16.11 6.73 -16.03
N ASN A 208 -16.92 7.26 -16.95
CA ASN A 208 -18.20 6.66 -17.36
C ASN A 208 -18.03 5.27 -17.96
N PHE A 209 -16.99 5.06 -18.79
CA PHE A 209 -16.70 3.73 -19.32
C PHE A 209 -16.39 2.73 -18.20
N LEU A 210 -15.47 3.07 -17.29
CA LEU A 210 -15.09 2.20 -16.19
C LEU A 210 -16.26 1.95 -15.20
N ALA A 211 -17.07 2.96 -14.94
CA ALA A 211 -18.31 2.84 -14.18
C ALA A 211 -19.29 1.83 -14.81
N SER A 212 -19.44 1.86 -16.15
CA SER A 212 -20.30 0.92 -16.88
C SER A 212 -19.80 -0.53 -16.83
N GLN A 213 -18.51 -0.73 -16.60
CA GLN A 213 -17.89 -2.06 -16.43
C GLN A 213 -17.81 -2.52 -14.96
N THR A 214 -18.36 -1.72 -14.04
CA THR A 214 -18.34 -1.99 -12.61
C THR A 214 -19.75 -2.35 -12.12
N ALA A 215 -19.94 -3.49 -11.47
CA ALA A 215 -21.25 -3.96 -11.04
C ALA A 215 -21.99 -2.97 -10.13
N LEU A 216 -21.25 -2.22 -9.28
CA LEU A 216 -21.82 -1.15 -8.45
C LEU A 216 -22.11 0.15 -9.21
N GLY A 217 -21.89 0.21 -10.54
CA GLY A 217 -22.28 1.30 -11.41
C GLY A 217 -21.45 2.60 -11.26
N ARG A 218 -20.33 2.54 -10.57
CA ARG A 218 -19.42 3.68 -10.40
C ARG A 218 -17.96 3.23 -10.31
N VAL A 219 -17.04 4.13 -10.56
CA VAL A 219 -15.64 3.97 -10.14
C VAL A 219 -15.51 4.08 -8.62
N GLY A 220 -14.43 3.57 -8.06
CA GLY A 220 -14.19 3.63 -6.63
C GLY A 220 -13.64 4.99 -6.18
N LEU A 221 -13.83 5.28 -4.90
CA LEU A 221 -13.20 6.39 -4.20
C LEU A 221 -12.09 5.85 -3.28
N PRO A 222 -11.12 6.67 -2.86
CA PRO A 222 -10.10 6.25 -1.90
C PRO A 222 -10.67 5.57 -0.65
N ASP A 223 -11.82 6.06 -0.15
CA ASP A 223 -12.51 5.53 1.04
C ASP A 223 -13.02 4.09 0.87
N ASP A 224 -13.28 3.65 -0.36
CA ASP A 224 -13.66 2.26 -0.65
C ASP A 224 -12.50 1.27 -0.38
N ILE A 225 -11.24 1.77 -0.38
CA ILE A 225 -10.05 0.94 -0.22
C ILE A 225 -9.47 1.05 1.19
N GLY A 226 -9.40 2.26 1.75
CA GLY A 226 -8.78 2.49 3.07
C GLY A 226 -9.42 1.67 4.17
N GLY A 227 -10.75 1.52 4.15
CA GLY A 227 -11.49 0.70 5.12
C GLY A 227 -11.12 -0.78 5.08
N VAL A 228 -10.87 -1.34 3.88
CA VAL A 228 -10.45 -2.74 3.70
C VAL A 228 -9.05 -2.96 4.28
N VAL A 229 -8.11 -2.06 3.99
CA VAL A 229 -6.75 -2.13 4.52
C VAL A 229 -6.75 -1.96 6.05
N ALA A 230 -7.50 -1.00 6.57
CA ALA A 230 -7.63 -0.79 8.01
C ALA A 230 -8.24 -2.01 8.72
N PHE A 231 -9.25 -2.67 8.14
CA PHE A 231 -9.80 -3.93 8.66
C PHE A 231 -8.71 -5.01 8.74
N LEU A 232 -7.88 -5.17 7.73
CA LEU A 232 -6.78 -6.14 7.74
C LEU A 232 -5.71 -5.83 8.81
N CYS A 233 -5.65 -4.60 9.31
CA CYS A 233 -4.80 -4.20 10.43
C CYS A 233 -5.46 -4.41 11.81
N THR A 234 -6.59 -5.11 11.89
CA THR A 234 -7.29 -5.39 13.16
C THR A 234 -7.28 -6.88 13.50
N ASP A 235 -7.69 -7.20 14.73
CA ASP A 235 -7.84 -8.58 15.20
C ASP A 235 -9.06 -9.28 14.58
N ASP A 236 -10.01 -8.54 14.01
CA ASP A 236 -11.14 -9.12 13.26
C ASP A 236 -10.66 -9.89 12.02
N ALA A 237 -9.50 -9.52 11.47
CA ALA A 237 -8.86 -10.21 10.35
C ALA A 237 -7.88 -11.33 10.75
N ARG A 238 -7.86 -11.76 12.05
CA ARG A 238 -6.85 -12.68 12.60
C ARG A 238 -6.76 -14.04 11.89
N TRP A 239 -7.80 -14.46 11.19
CA TRP A 239 -7.84 -15.73 10.46
C TRP A 239 -7.73 -15.56 8.94
N ILE A 240 -7.38 -14.35 8.46
CA ILE A 240 -7.22 -14.02 7.05
C ILE A 240 -5.73 -13.88 6.74
N THR A 241 -5.18 -14.82 5.97
CA THR A 241 -3.79 -14.78 5.48
C THR A 241 -3.69 -15.41 4.09
N ALA A 242 -2.69 -15.04 3.30
CA ALA A 242 -2.45 -15.45 1.92
C ALA A 242 -3.60 -15.13 0.95
N GLN A 243 -4.50 -14.19 1.30
CA GLN A 243 -5.66 -13.88 0.48
C GLN A 243 -5.39 -12.69 -0.45
N ARG A 244 -5.90 -12.80 -1.67
CA ARG A 244 -6.10 -11.70 -2.60
C ARG A 244 -7.54 -11.19 -2.43
N ILE A 245 -7.66 -10.01 -1.85
CA ILE A 245 -8.95 -9.36 -1.61
C ILE A 245 -9.16 -8.32 -2.69
N GLU A 246 -10.07 -8.57 -3.61
CA GLU A 246 -10.44 -7.61 -4.63
C GLU A 246 -11.45 -6.62 -4.09
N ALA A 247 -11.11 -5.34 -4.13
CA ALA A 247 -11.94 -4.22 -3.75
C ALA A 247 -12.17 -3.33 -5.00
N SER A 248 -13.02 -3.82 -5.91
CA SER A 248 -13.19 -3.26 -7.25
C SER A 248 -14.63 -2.87 -7.58
N GLY A 249 -15.57 -3.00 -6.64
CA GLY A 249 -16.99 -2.82 -6.91
C GLY A 249 -17.57 -3.81 -7.92
N GLY A 250 -16.88 -4.96 -8.15
CA GLY A 250 -17.25 -5.94 -9.16
C GLY A 250 -16.89 -5.52 -10.59
N MET A 251 -15.75 -4.88 -10.76
CA MET A 251 -15.27 -4.46 -12.08
C MET A 251 -14.89 -5.67 -12.95
N PHE A 252 -15.41 -5.71 -14.19
CA PHE A 252 -15.18 -6.79 -15.17
C PHE A 252 -15.48 -8.20 -14.61
N LEU A 253 -16.62 -8.38 -13.99
CA LEU A 253 -17.17 -9.70 -13.62
C LEU A 253 -17.62 -10.49 -14.84
#